data_79c8ba027004340ca756c59bd53ca264
#
_entry.id   79c8ba027004340ca756c59bd53ca264
#
_cell.length_a   1.000
_cell.length_b   1.000
_cell.length_c   1.000
_cell.angle_alpha   90.00
_cell.angle_beta   90.00
_cell.angle_gamma   90.00
#
_symmetry.space_group_name_H-M   'P 1'
#
loop_
_entity.id
_entity.type
_entity.pdbx_description
1 polymer ?
#
loop_
_entity_poly.entity_id
_entity_poly.type
_entity_poly.pdbx_seq_one_letter_code
_entity_poly.pdbx_strand_id
1 'polypeptide(L)'
;MTIAEILKDGYTVCHPPYMDDQRNYITYQYMGQIGTLYAEGAEKETGVMYSVDYYTDTPPFELAIKDIKGRLAAAGWSCTVDAEIYEADTGLYHIAMTAVGVGGIYG
;
A
#
# COMPACT_ATOMS: atom_id res chain seq x y z
N MET A 1 -13.69 1.05 2.85
CA MET A 1 -12.64 1.15 3.90
C MET A 1 -11.41 1.83 3.32
N THR A 2 -10.80 2.70 4.09
CA THR A 2 -9.54 3.31 3.68
C THR A 2 -8.39 2.33 3.87
N ILE A 3 -7.25 2.59 3.21
CA ILE A 3 -6.06 1.77 3.38
C ILE A 3 -5.62 1.77 4.85
N ALA A 4 -5.68 2.92 5.52
CA ALA A 4 -5.34 3.01 6.93
C ALA A 4 -6.24 2.14 7.80
N GLU A 5 -7.55 2.14 7.54
CA GLU A 5 -8.49 1.31 8.28
C GLU A 5 -8.24 -0.19 8.08
N ILE A 6 -7.85 -0.58 6.87
CA ILE A 6 -7.57 -1.98 6.55
C ILE A 6 -6.31 -2.48 7.26
N LEU A 7 -5.29 -1.63 7.37
CA LEU A 7 -3.96 -2.04 7.83
C LEU A 7 -3.63 -1.65 9.27
N LYS A 8 -4.45 -0.85 9.93
CA LYS A 8 -4.10 -0.32 11.28
C LYS A 8 -3.94 -1.38 12.36
N ASP A 9 -4.55 -2.54 12.21
CA ASP A 9 -4.44 -3.59 13.21
C ASP A 9 -3.11 -4.31 13.04
N GLY A 10 -2.16 -4.03 13.95
CA GLY A 10 -0.84 -4.61 13.92
C GLY A 10 0.22 -3.76 13.24
N TYR A 11 -0.16 -2.65 12.61
CA TYR A 11 0.79 -1.76 11.95
C TYR A 11 0.52 -0.31 12.31
N THR A 12 1.60 0.47 12.36
CA THR A 12 1.50 1.94 12.40
C THR A 12 1.37 2.39 10.96
N VAL A 13 0.30 3.09 10.63
CA VAL A 13 0.00 3.49 9.24
C VAL A 13 -0.22 5.01 9.20
N CYS A 14 0.47 5.67 8.29
CA CYS A 14 0.35 7.12 8.14
C CYS A 14 0.66 7.56 6.70
N HIS A 15 0.38 8.82 6.40
CA HIS A 15 0.87 9.45 5.18
C HIS A 15 2.35 9.80 5.35
N PRO A 16 3.16 9.78 4.26
CA PRO A 16 4.53 10.24 4.36
C PRO A 16 4.58 11.76 4.58
N PRO A 17 5.65 12.30 5.20
CA PRO A 17 6.74 11.53 5.78
C PRO A 17 6.40 10.99 7.16
N TYR A 18 7.01 9.86 7.53
CA TYR A 18 6.88 9.31 8.87
C TYR A 18 7.77 10.12 9.82
N MET A 19 7.19 10.65 10.88
CA MET A 19 7.85 11.61 11.77
C MET A 19 8.12 11.08 13.17
N ASP A 20 7.93 9.77 13.38
CA ASP A 20 8.14 9.14 14.67
C ASP A 20 9.36 8.22 14.62
N ASP A 21 9.61 7.45 15.68
CA ASP A 21 10.83 6.67 15.86
C ASP A 21 10.64 5.16 15.78
N GLN A 22 9.45 4.69 15.43
CA GLN A 22 9.22 3.26 15.25
C GLN A 22 10.00 2.73 14.05
N ARG A 23 10.46 1.49 14.17
CA ARG A 23 11.25 0.85 13.11
C ARG A 23 10.43 -0.21 12.36
N ASN A 24 9.12 -0.11 12.45
CA ASN A 24 8.19 -0.95 11.71
C ASN A 24 6.92 -0.14 11.49
N TYR A 25 6.69 0.27 10.25
CA TYR A 25 5.53 1.12 9.93
C TYR A 25 5.20 1.03 8.45
N ILE A 26 4.02 1.54 8.11
CA ILE A 26 3.53 1.63 6.73
C ILE A 26 3.21 3.08 6.42
N THR A 27 3.65 3.56 5.25
CA THR A 27 3.15 4.82 4.70
C THR A 27 2.32 4.53 3.46
N TYR A 28 1.32 5.36 3.19
CA TYR A 28 0.51 5.22 1.98
C TYR A 28 0.23 6.60 1.39
N GLN A 29 0.17 6.67 0.07
CA GLN A 29 0.03 7.93 -0.63
C GLN A 29 -0.75 7.73 -1.93
N TYR A 30 -1.69 8.63 -2.19
CA TYR A 30 -2.46 8.63 -3.42
C TYR A 30 -1.55 8.90 -4.61
N MET A 31 -1.69 8.09 -5.66
CA MET A 31 -0.85 8.19 -6.85
C MET A 31 -1.61 8.59 -8.10
N GLY A 32 -2.92 8.55 -8.06
CA GLY A 32 -3.72 8.97 -9.19
C GLY A 32 -4.86 8.02 -9.50
N GLN A 33 -5.57 8.32 -10.58
CA GLN A 33 -6.68 7.53 -11.06
C GLN A 33 -6.34 6.96 -12.44
N ILE A 34 -6.84 5.76 -12.70
CA ILE A 34 -6.72 5.12 -14.01
C ILE A 34 -8.09 4.59 -14.40
N GLY A 35 -8.40 4.62 -15.70
CA GLY A 35 -9.58 3.97 -16.21
C GLY A 35 -9.36 2.46 -16.21
N THR A 36 -10.26 1.71 -15.57
CA THR A 36 -10.11 0.27 -15.43
C THR A 36 -11.07 -0.52 -16.30
N LEU A 37 -12.15 0.10 -16.74
CA LEU A 37 -13.16 -0.58 -17.55
C LEU A 37 -13.79 0.40 -18.52
N TYR A 38 -13.80 0.04 -19.79
CA TYR A 38 -14.42 0.81 -20.87
C TYR A 38 -15.46 -0.02 -21.59
N ALA A 39 -16.56 0.62 -21.97
CA ALA A 39 -17.57 0.04 -22.82
C ALA A 39 -18.08 1.13 -23.76
N GLU A 40 -18.15 0.81 -25.07
CA GLU A 40 -18.59 1.74 -26.10
C GLU A 40 -17.78 3.05 -26.11
N GLY A 41 -16.48 2.94 -25.81
CA GLY A 41 -15.60 4.08 -25.78
C GLY A 41 -15.71 4.97 -24.55
N ALA A 42 -16.52 4.58 -23.57
CA ALA A 42 -16.68 5.33 -22.33
C ALA A 42 -16.14 4.56 -21.13
N GLU A 43 -15.51 5.28 -20.20
CA GLU A 43 -15.03 4.67 -18.96
C GLU A 43 -16.22 4.29 -18.08
N LYS A 44 -16.25 3.04 -17.63
CA LYS A 44 -17.32 2.52 -16.76
C LYS A 44 -16.93 2.53 -15.29
N GLU A 45 -15.66 2.31 -14.99
CA GLU A 45 -15.15 2.32 -13.63
C GLU A 45 -13.83 3.07 -13.61
N THR A 46 -13.56 3.74 -12.51
CA THR A 46 -12.31 4.45 -12.30
C THR A 46 -11.49 3.70 -11.26
N GLY A 47 -10.29 3.31 -11.63
CA GLY A 47 -9.33 2.76 -10.69
C GLY A 47 -8.64 3.89 -9.93
N VAL A 48 -8.36 3.65 -8.67
CA VAL A 48 -7.53 4.52 -7.85
C VAL A 48 -6.27 3.79 -7.47
N MET A 49 -5.14 4.49 -7.46
CA MET A 49 -3.84 3.89 -7.24
C MET A 49 -3.15 4.57 -6.07
N TYR A 50 -2.65 3.74 -5.13
CA TYR A 50 -1.90 4.21 -3.97
C TYR A 50 -0.55 3.52 -3.92
N SER A 51 0.49 4.25 -3.50
CA SER A 51 1.71 3.59 -3.05
C SER A 51 1.50 3.17 -1.60
N VAL A 52 1.94 1.94 -1.29
CA VAL A 52 1.89 1.39 0.06
C VAL A 52 3.30 0.92 0.36
N ASP A 53 3.95 1.56 1.30
CA ASP A 53 5.36 1.34 1.58
C ASP A 53 5.52 0.80 3.00
N TYR A 54 6.05 -0.42 3.11
CA TYR A 54 6.29 -1.07 4.39
C TYR A 54 7.75 -0.95 4.75
N TYR A 55 8.02 -0.44 5.95
CA TYR A 55 9.37 -0.28 6.48
C TYR A 55 9.56 -1.16 7.69
N THR A 56 10.67 -1.89 7.74
CA THR A 56 10.99 -2.74 8.88
C THR A 56 12.50 -2.94 9.01
N ASP A 57 12.97 -3.13 10.23
CA ASP A 57 14.36 -3.50 10.49
C ASP A 57 14.53 -5.01 10.72
N THR A 58 13.45 -5.78 10.66
CA THR A 58 13.45 -7.19 11.03
C THR A 58 13.10 -8.10 9.85
N PRO A 59 14.09 -8.61 9.10
CA PRO A 59 13.83 -9.69 8.15
C PRO A 59 13.65 -11.05 8.88
N PRO A 60 13.00 -12.04 8.26
CA PRO A 60 12.35 -11.97 6.95
C PRO A 60 10.99 -11.30 7.03
N PHE A 61 10.60 -10.61 5.95
CA PHE A 61 9.36 -9.83 5.93
C PHE A 61 8.29 -10.43 5.00
N GLU A 62 8.48 -11.63 4.51
CA GLU A 62 7.53 -12.29 3.60
C GLU A 62 6.16 -12.51 4.24
N LEU A 63 6.12 -12.80 5.54
CA LEU A 63 4.85 -12.96 6.25
C LEU A 63 4.08 -11.65 6.34
N ALA A 64 4.79 -10.54 6.58
CA ALA A 64 4.18 -9.22 6.61
C ALA A 64 3.65 -8.82 5.23
N ILE A 65 4.42 -9.07 4.18
CA ILE A 65 3.98 -8.81 2.81
C ILE A 65 2.71 -9.60 2.50
N LYS A 66 2.70 -10.89 2.83
CA LYS A 66 1.54 -11.74 2.60
C LYS A 66 0.32 -11.25 3.37
N ASP A 67 0.50 -10.82 4.61
CA ASP A 67 -0.57 -10.28 5.43
C ASP A 67 -1.13 -8.99 4.85
N ILE A 68 -0.27 -8.05 4.50
CA ILE A 68 -0.67 -6.76 3.92
C ILE A 68 -1.44 -6.98 2.62
N LYS A 69 -0.90 -7.78 1.72
CA LYS A 69 -1.55 -8.08 0.44
C LYS A 69 -2.88 -8.77 0.64
N GLY A 70 -2.95 -9.71 1.58
CA GLY A 70 -4.18 -10.45 1.87
C GLY A 70 -5.28 -9.56 2.42
N ARG A 71 -4.95 -8.65 3.33
CA ARG A 71 -5.91 -7.70 3.89
C ARG A 71 -6.44 -6.76 2.82
N LEU A 72 -5.55 -6.24 1.97
CA LEU A 72 -5.94 -5.36 0.88
C LEU A 72 -6.82 -6.09 -0.13
N ALA A 73 -6.47 -7.31 -0.49
CA ALA A 73 -7.25 -8.12 -1.43
C ALA A 73 -8.65 -8.39 -0.89
N ALA A 74 -8.77 -8.71 0.40
CA ALA A 74 -10.07 -8.97 1.03
C ALA A 74 -10.97 -7.72 1.02
N ALA A 75 -10.38 -6.54 0.96
CA ALA A 75 -11.11 -5.27 0.93
C ALA A 75 -11.30 -4.73 -0.50
N GLY A 76 -10.94 -5.50 -1.53
CA GLY A 76 -11.16 -5.12 -2.91
C GLY A 76 -9.97 -4.45 -3.61
N TRP A 77 -8.81 -4.43 -2.98
CA TRP A 77 -7.60 -3.85 -3.57
C TRP A 77 -6.75 -4.94 -4.21
N SER A 78 -6.10 -4.60 -5.33
CA SER A 78 -5.08 -5.45 -5.94
C SER A 78 -3.72 -4.85 -5.58
N CYS A 79 -2.86 -5.61 -4.92
CA CYS A 79 -1.58 -5.11 -4.44
C CYS A 79 -0.43 -5.90 -5.06
N THR A 80 0.55 -5.17 -5.61
CA THR A 80 1.78 -5.76 -6.16
C THR A 80 2.99 -5.23 -5.40
N VAL A 81 4.00 -6.09 -5.25
CA VAL A 81 5.29 -5.68 -4.70
C VAL A 81 6.17 -5.23 -5.86
N ASP A 82 6.65 -4.00 -5.80
CA ASP A 82 7.43 -3.41 -6.88
C ASP A 82 8.94 -3.53 -6.64
N ALA A 83 9.37 -3.36 -5.39
CA ALA A 83 10.80 -3.39 -5.06
C ALA A 83 11.03 -3.62 -3.58
N GLU A 84 12.21 -4.16 -3.27
CA GLU A 84 12.76 -4.21 -1.92
C GLU A 84 14.02 -3.37 -1.93
N ILE A 85 14.12 -2.39 -1.03
CA ILE A 85 15.21 -1.46 -0.96
C ILE A 85 15.76 -1.44 0.46
N TYR A 86 17.07 -1.55 0.61
CA TYR A 86 17.69 -1.32 1.92
C TYR A 86 18.17 0.12 2.01
N GLU A 87 17.70 0.83 3.01
CA GLU A 87 18.07 2.23 3.24
C GLU A 87 19.19 2.31 4.27
N ALA A 88 20.42 2.51 3.79
CA ALA A 88 21.60 2.45 4.63
C ALA A 88 21.62 3.55 5.71
N ASP A 89 21.03 4.70 5.45
CA ASP A 89 21.00 5.82 6.40
C ASP A 89 20.08 5.56 7.59
N THR A 90 19.03 4.77 7.42
CA THR A 90 18.09 4.43 8.49
C THR A 90 18.27 3.01 9.01
N GLY A 91 18.89 2.13 8.24
CA GLY A 91 18.98 0.71 8.54
C GLY A 91 17.67 -0.04 8.36
N LEU A 92 16.74 0.53 7.58
CA LEU A 92 15.44 -0.08 7.35
C LEU A 92 15.37 -0.73 5.97
N TYR A 93 14.66 -1.85 5.90
CA TYR A 93 14.22 -2.41 4.63
C TYR A 93 12.92 -1.73 4.24
N HIS A 94 12.84 -1.30 2.99
CA HIS A 94 11.70 -0.61 2.42
C HIS A 94 11.09 -1.48 1.33
N ILE A 95 9.87 -1.94 1.56
CA ILE A 95 9.14 -2.75 0.59
C ILE A 95 8.14 -1.83 -0.10
N ALA A 96 8.43 -1.50 -1.34
CA ALA A 96 7.56 -0.63 -2.14
C ALA A 96 6.47 -1.46 -2.81
N MET A 97 5.22 -1.09 -2.59
CA MET A 97 4.05 -1.77 -3.15
C MET A 97 3.12 -0.76 -3.80
N THR A 98 2.33 -1.25 -4.75
CA THR A 98 1.28 -0.46 -5.39
C THR A 98 -0.06 -1.15 -5.16
N ALA A 99 -1.04 -0.43 -4.67
CA ALA A 99 -2.38 -0.91 -4.46
C ALA A 99 -3.33 -0.21 -5.43
N VAL A 100 -4.13 -1.00 -6.15
CA VAL A 100 -5.12 -0.49 -7.10
C VAL A 100 -6.51 -0.94 -6.66
N GLY A 101 -7.41 0.00 -6.53
CA GLY A 101 -8.82 -0.27 -6.21
C GLY A 101 -9.73 0.31 -7.27
N VAL A 102 -10.99 -0.08 -7.24
CA VAL A 102 -12.01 0.40 -8.18
C VAL A 102 -12.76 1.58 -7.56
N GLY A 103 -13.35 2.43 -8.38
CA GLY A 103 -14.07 3.62 -7.95
C GLY A 103 -15.02 3.35 -6.79
N GLY A 104 -15.00 4.25 -5.81
CA GLY A 104 -15.70 4.07 -4.54
C GLY A 104 -14.84 3.47 -3.43
N ILE A 105 -13.64 3.00 -3.74
CA ILE A 105 -12.66 2.50 -2.77
C ILE A 105 -11.56 3.55 -2.65
N TYR A 106 -11.53 4.28 -1.55
CA TYR A 106 -10.56 5.35 -1.36
C TYR A 106 -9.74 5.12 -0.09
N GLY A 107 -8.48 5.55 -0.15
CA GLY A 107 -7.54 5.43 0.95
C GLY A 107 -7.68 6.49 2.05
#